data_e571febc10db321b87ac9349e9bc1b84
#
_entry.id   e571febc10db321b87ac9349e9bc1b84
#
_cell.length_a   1.000
_cell.length_b   1.000
_cell.length_c   1.000
_cell.angle_alpha   90.00
_cell.angle_beta   90.00
_cell.angle_gamma   90.00
#
_symmetry.space_group_name_H-M   'P 1'
#
loop_
_entity.id
_entity.type
_entity.pdbx_description
1 polymer ?
#
loop_
_entity_poly.entity_id
_entity_poly.type
_entity_poly.pdbx_seq_one_letter_code
_entity_poly.pdbx_strand_id
1 'polypeptide(L)'
;MKNAETPVIKVVLYGAMSSLGSALMAEMLRRQHEVIAILDDLTALAPRPGLRTKTGDLFDPERVKQSVAGASAVVCLLNAPGLPMNSEQVERTLIPGPVEQVLAVDALIAGMQAGNVARLFLVGDFAMLDEEQADDDLQRHAAEEVLDALKNSTLQWTLINAPYAAPGLGIEHFSQVSTSLESGMAESLERLNRVAVGIADELRLNLHVGEHVSFVAATER
;
A
#
# COMPACT_ATOMS: atom_id res chain seq x y z
N MET A 1 28.12 -18.07 17.84
CA MET A 1 27.17 -17.93 16.74
C MET A 1 26.78 -16.47 16.66
N LYS A 2 27.11 -15.76 15.59
CA LYS A 2 26.60 -14.38 15.38
C LYS A 2 25.12 -14.53 15.04
N ASN A 3 24.24 -13.98 15.87
CA ASN A 3 22.83 -13.85 15.50
C ASN A 3 22.78 -13.02 14.22
N ALA A 4 22.25 -13.59 13.16
CA ALA A 4 21.95 -12.85 11.94
C ALA A 4 20.80 -11.90 12.27
N GLU A 5 21.13 -10.63 12.54
CA GLU A 5 20.12 -9.60 12.71
C GLU A 5 19.36 -9.47 11.39
N THR A 6 18.04 -9.56 11.47
CA THR A 6 17.20 -9.32 10.30
C THR A 6 17.40 -7.87 9.86
N PRO A 7 17.77 -7.60 8.60
CA PRO A 7 18.03 -6.23 8.18
C PRO A 7 16.76 -5.40 8.32
N VAL A 8 16.92 -4.21 8.91
CA VAL A 8 15.84 -3.24 9.03
C VAL A 8 15.51 -2.70 7.65
N ILE A 9 14.28 -2.87 7.21
CA ILE A 9 13.77 -2.33 5.96
C ILE A 9 13.06 -1.01 6.26
N LYS A 10 13.37 0.03 5.50
CA LYS A 10 12.67 1.32 5.58
C LYS A 10 11.61 1.38 4.47
N VAL A 11 10.34 1.42 4.86
CA VAL A 11 9.19 1.38 3.95
C VAL A 11 8.48 2.72 3.94
N VAL A 12 8.26 3.29 2.76
CA VAL A 12 7.31 4.41 2.57
C VAL A 12 5.95 3.83 2.28
N LEU A 13 4.92 4.30 2.98
CA LEU A 13 3.55 3.83 2.88
C LEU A 13 2.60 4.98 2.51
N TYR A 14 2.03 4.90 1.31
CA TYR A 14 0.87 5.69 0.89
C TYR A 14 -0.41 4.92 1.22
N GLY A 15 -1.43 5.62 1.73
CA GLY A 15 -2.69 5.00 2.18
C GLY A 15 -2.63 4.43 3.60
N ALA A 16 -1.75 4.94 4.45
CA ALA A 16 -1.54 4.51 5.83
C ALA A 16 -2.79 4.58 6.70
N MET A 17 -3.74 5.49 6.40
CA MET A 17 -4.98 5.68 7.16
C MET A 17 -6.07 4.66 6.84
N SER A 18 -5.91 3.88 5.79
CA SER A 18 -6.85 2.78 5.49
C SER A 18 -6.70 1.62 6.49
N SER A 19 -7.69 0.74 6.54
CA SER A 19 -7.63 -0.46 7.38
C SER A 19 -6.49 -1.40 7.00
N LEU A 20 -6.23 -1.60 5.70
CA LEU A 20 -5.08 -2.38 5.24
C LEU A 20 -3.76 -1.65 5.53
N GLY A 21 -3.69 -0.33 5.37
CA GLY A 21 -2.54 0.49 5.74
C GLY A 21 -2.22 0.38 7.22
N SER A 22 -3.25 0.39 8.06
CA SER A 22 -3.14 0.20 9.52
C SER A 22 -2.60 -1.19 9.87
N ALA A 23 -3.08 -2.24 9.20
CA ALA A 23 -2.59 -3.61 9.36
C ALA A 23 -1.11 -3.73 8.94
N LEU A 24 -0.76 -3.14 7.79
CA LEU A 24 0.62 -3.12 7.29
C LEU A 24 1.56 -2.38 8.25
N MET A 25 1.18 -1.18 8.71
CA MET A 25 1.99 -0.46 9.70
C MET A 25 2.23 -1.30 10.95
N ALA A 26 1.18 -1.89 11.51
CA ALA A 26 1.30 -2.72 12.71
C ALA A 26 2.25 -3.90 12.48
N GLU A 27 2.12 -4.61 11.35
CA GLU A 27 2.97 -5.75 11.02
C GLU A 27 4.43 -5.37 10.76
N MET A 28 4.67 -4.26 10.01
CA MET A 28 6.03 -3.76 9.77
C MET A 28 6.73 -3.35 11.07
N LEU A 29 6.03 -2.62 11.95
CA LEU A 29 6.56 -2.21 13.25
C LEU A 29 6.80 -3.41 14.17
N ARG A 30 5.92 -4.41 14.16
CA ARG A 30 6.11 -5.67 14.89
C ARG A 30 7.39 -6.41 14.44
N ARG A 31 7.74 -6.32 13.16
CA ARG A 31 8.99 -6.87 12.58
C ARG A 31 10.20 -5.96 12.78
N GLN A 32 10.06 -4.86 13.50
CA GLN A 32 11.12 -3.86 13.73
C GLN A 32 11.61 -3.16 12.46
N HIS A 33 10.75 -3.03 11.44
CA HIS A 33 11.01 -2.21 10.27
C HIS A 33 10.68 -0.74 10.54
N GLU A 34 11.29 0.17 9.79
CA GLU A 34 10.94 1.58 9.81
C GLU A 34 9.83 1.87 8.80
N VAL A 35 8.77 2.55 9.24
CA VAL A 35 7.66 2.98 8.37
C VAL A 35 7.64 4.50 8.30
N ILE A 36 7.55 5.02 7.08
CA ILE A 36 7.29 6.43 6.79
C ILE A 36 5.89 6.51 6.17
N ALA A 37 4.90 6.89 6.97
CA ALA A 37 3.55 7.11 6.50
C ALA A 37 3.45 8.48 5.80
N ILE A 38 2.93 8.49 4.56
CA ILE A 38 2.69 9.73 3.83
C ILE A 38 1.24 10.15 4.04
N LEU A 39 1.06 11.34 4.59
CA LEU A 39 -0.21 11.85 5.09
C LEU A 39 -0.40 13.33 4.69
N ASP A 40 -1.66 13.77 4.62
CA ASP A 40 -1.99 15.20 4.54
C ASP A 40 -1.90 15.87 5.91
N ASP A 41 -2.35 15.18 6.96
CA ASP A 41 -2.31 15.63 8.35
C ASP A 41 -1.31 14.79 9.15
N LEU A 42 -0.20 15.39 9.53
CA LEU A 42 0.85 14.72 10.31
C LEU A 42 0.43 14.34 11.73
N THR A 43 -0.68 14.90 12.23
CA THR A 43 -1.22 14.62 13.57
C THR A 43 -2.21 13.45 13.58
N ALA A 44 -2.58 12.93 12.40
CA ALA A 44 -3.56 11.85 12.26
C ALA A 44 -3.09 10.52 12.88
N LEU A 45 -1.78 10.32 13.02
CA LEU A 45 -1.19 9.13 13.65
C LEU A 45 -0.43 9.51 14.92
N ALA A 46 -0.71 8.81 16.02
CA ALA A 46 0.05 8.95 17.24
C ALA A 46 1.52 8.50 17.04
N PRO A 47 2.50 9.18 17.65
CA PRO A 47 3.89 8.80 17.59
C PRO A 47 4.12 7.37 18.11
N ARG A 48 4.91 6.58 17.38
CA ARG A 48 5.28 5.20 17.75
C ARG A 48 6.74 4.94 17.38
N PRO A 49 7.46 4.10 18.13
CA PRO A 49 8.80 3.68 17.75
C PRO A 49 8.79 3.05 16.35
N GLY A 50 9.71 3.48 15.48
CA GLY A 50 9.82 3.01 14.10
C GLY A 50 8.84 3.65 13.10
N LEU A 51 7.86 4.44 13.57
CA LEU A 51 6.92 5.16 12.71
C LEU A 51 7.31 6.64 12.60
N ARG A 52 7.38 7.12 11.38
CA ARG A 52 7.51 8.55 11.05
C ARG A 52 6.40 8.95 10.10
N THR A 53 6.01 10.21 10.15
CA THR A 53 5.04 10.81 9.24
C THR A 53 5.70 11.87 8.38
N LYS A 54 5.31 11.95 7.13
CA LYS A 54 5.71 13.02 6.19
C LYS A 54 4.49 13.49 5.42
N THR A 55 4.50 14.75 5.02
CA THR A 55 3.57 15.22 3.97
C THR A 55 4.08 14.79 2.60
N GLY A 56 3.17 14.59 1.66
CA GLY A 56 3.50 14.26 0.28
C GLY A 56 2.36 14.59 -0.66
N ASP A 57 2.62 14.39 -1.94
CA ASP A 57 1.64 14.47 -3.01
C ASP A 57 1.92 13.31 -3.96
N LEU A 58 0.94 12.43 -4.13
CA LEU A 58 1.08 11.25 -4.97
C LEU A 58 1.02 11.59 -6.47
N PHE A 59 0.53 12.78 -6.84
CA PHE A 59 0.38 13.24 -8.22
C PHE A 59 1.53 14.14 -8.71
N ASP A 60 2.45 14.51 -7.82
CA ASP A 60 3.64 15.30 -8.14
C ASP A 60 4.91 14.44 -8.05
N PRO A 61 5.58 14.11 -9.18
CA PRO A 61 6.79 13.29 -9.19
C PRO A 61 7.92 13.82 -8.30
N GLU A 62 8.08 15.16 -8.20
CA GLU A 62 9.12 15.75 -7.33
C GLU A 62 8.77 15.59 -5.83
N ARG A 63 7.49 15.67 -5.47
CA ARG A 63 7.03 15.37 -4.11
C ARG A 63 7.17 13.90 -3.77
N VAL A 64 6.83 13.02 -4.72
CA VAL A 64 7.08 11.57 -4.57
C VAL A 64 8.56 11.31 -4.35
N LYS A 65 9.45 11.84 -5.19
CA LYS A 65 10.91 11.70 -5.04
C LYS A 65 11.39 12.12 -3.64
N GLN A 66 10.92 13.27 -3.13
CA GLN A 66 11.24 13.74 -1.79
C GLN A 66 10.72 12.81 -0.69
N SER A 67 9.53 12.26 -0.87
CA SER A 67 8.89 11.36 0.09
C SER A 67 9.61 10.02 0.19
N VAL A 68 10.06 9.46 -0.93
CA VAL A 68 10.66 8.12 -1.01
C VAL A 68 12.17 8.11 -0.77
N ALA A 69 12.82 9.28 -0.73
CA ALA A 69 14.28 9.38 -0.62
C ALA A 69 14.83 8.57 0.55
N GLY A 70 15.77 7.66 0.24
CA GLY A 70 16.43 6.78 1.21
C GLY A 70 15.55 5.65 1.76
N ALA A 71 14.41 5.38 1.14
CA ALA A 71 13.62 4.20 1.44
C ALA A 71 14.18 2.94 0.75
N SER A 72 13.93 1.79 1.36
CA SER A 72 14.23 0.48 0.76
C SER A 72 13.13 0.02 -0.19
N ALA A 73 11.88 0.38 0.10
CA ALA A 73 10.71 0.02 -0.68
C ALA A 73 9.58 1.03 -0.48
N VAL A 74 8.65 1.05 -1.43
CA VAL A 74 7.41 1.80 -1.37
C VAL A 74 6.24 0.84 -1.43
N VAL A 75 5.25 1.03 -0.57
CA VAL A 75 3.93 0.39 -0.63
C VAL A 75 2.90 1.49 -0.89
N CYS A 76 2.14 1.37 -1.96
CA CYS A 76 1.09 2.30 -2.32
C CYS A 76 -0.25 1.57 -2.41
N LEU A 77 -1.20 1.97 -1.56
CA LEU A 77 -2.56 1.44 -1.53
C LEU A 77 -3.47 2.38 -2.33
N LEU A 78 -3.67 2.09 -3.60
CA LEU A 78 -4.40 2.97 -4.53
C LEU A 78 -5.88 3.16 -4.17
N ASN A 79 -6.50 2.15 -3.54
CA ASN A 79 -7.91 2.20 -3.14
C ASN A 79 -8.07 2.73 -1.70
N ALA A 80 -7.04 3.33 -1.13
CA ALA A 80 -7.11 3.88 0.20
C ALA A 80 -7.79 5.26 0.20
N PRO A 81 -8.69 5.54 1.16
CA PRO A 81 -9.20 6.89 1.37
C PRO A 81 -8.07 7.79 1.90
N GLY A 82 -8.13 9.08 1.54
CA GLY A 82 -7.19 10.07 2.06
C GLY A 82 -5.76 9.88 1.57
N LEU A 83 -5.58 9.41 0.34
CA LEU A 83 -4.29 9.51 -0.34
C LEU A 83 -3.92 10.99 -0.49
N PRO A 84 -2.67 11.38 -0.21
CA PRO A 84 -2.25 12.77 -0.28
C PRO A 84 -2.28 13.25 -1.73
N MET A 85 -3.29 14.04 -2.02
CA MET A 85 -3.57 14.65 -3.31
C MET A 85 -3.64 16.16 -3.11
N ASN A 86 -2.64 16.90 -3.60
CA ASN A 86 -2.61 18.35 -3.50
C ASN A 86 -3.50 19.00 -4.58
N SER A 87 -4.74 18.57 -4.71
CA SER A 87 -5.71 19.26 -5.54
C SER A 87 -6.60 20.12 -4.66
N GLU A 88 -6.60 21.41 -4.91
CA GLU A 88 -7.52 22.38 -4.28
C GLU A 88 -9.01 22.03 -4.53
N GLN A 89 -9.30 20.98 -5.28
CA GLN A 89 -10.61 20.66 -5.85
C GLN A 89 -11.19 19.31 -5.46
N VAL A 90 -10.47 18.42 -4.77
CA VAL A 90 -10.98 17.08 -4.40
C VAL A 90 -11.25 17.03 -2.91
N GLU A 91 -12.48 16.67 -2.54
CA GLU A 91 -12.83 16.37 -1.15
C GLU A 91 -11.91 15.26 -0.61
N ARG A 92 -11.20 15.55 0.47
CA ARG A 92 -10.12 14.74 1.09
C ARG A 92 -10.51 13.32 1.51
N THR A 93 -11.72 12.88 1.24
CA THR A 93 -12.26 11.56 1.61
C THR A 93 -12.46 10.63 0.42
N LEU A 94 -12.21 11.11 -0.80
CA LEU A 94 -12.47 10.31 -2.00
C LEU A 94 -11.35 9.31 -2.26
N ILE A 95 -11.73 8.13 -2.68
CA ILE A 95 -10.85 7.14 -3.27
C ILE A 95 -10.60 7.58 -4.72
N PRO A 96 -9.34 7.59 -5.21
CA PRO A 96 -9.05 7.94 -6.60
C PRO A 96 -9.86 7.09 -7.59
N GLY A 97 -10.48 7.74 -8.56
CA GLY A 97 -11.12 7.04 -9.67
C GLY A 97 -10.10 6.41 -10.63
N PRO A 98 -10.56 5.64 -11.63
CA PRO A 98 -9.66 4.93 -12.55
C PRO A 98 -8.61 5.83 -13.21
N VAL A 99 -9.00 6.99 -13.71
CA VAL A 99 -8.09 7.94 -14.37
C VAL A 99 -7.07 8.53 -13.39
N GLU A 100 -7.51 8.90 -12.20
CA GLU A 100 -6.62 9.42 -11.15
C GLU A 100 -5.63 8.35 -10.70
N GLN A 101 -6.02 7.07 -10.67
CA GLN A 101 -5.12 5.98 -10.33
C GLN A 101 -3.97 5.85 -11.34
N VAL A 102 -4.24 5.97 -12.64
CA VAL A 102 -3.21 5.97 -13.68
C VAL A 102 -2.24 7.14 -13.48
N LEU A 103 -2.76 8.36 -13.31
CA LEU A 103 -1.94 9.55 -13.08
C LEU A 103 -1.07 9.43 -11.82
N ALA A 104 -1.63 8.88 -10.74
CA ALA A 104 -0.89 8.64 -9.50
C ALA A 104 0.25 7.64 -9.69
N VAL A 105 0.02 6.58 -10.46
CA VAL A 105 1.03 5.55 -10.74
C VAL A 105 2.15 6.11 -11.62
N ASP A 106 1.83 6.89 -12.63
CA ASP A 106 2.83 7.54 -13.49
C ASP A 106 3.75 8.47 -12.68
N ALA A 107 3.15 9.30 -11.81
CA ALA A 107 3.92 10.18 -10.93
C ALA A 107 4.75 9.39 -9.91
N LEU A 108 4.20 8.29 -9.37
CA LEU A 108 4.89 7.41 -8.44
C LEU A 108 6.12 6.76 -9.11
N ILE A 109 5.97 6.20 -10.30
CA ILE A 109 7.06 5.59 -11.07
C ILE A 109 8.16 6.63 -11.34
N ALA A 110 7.79 7.79 -11.87
CA ALA A 110 8.74 8.85 -12.19
C ALA A 110 9.49 9.34 -10.94
N GLY A 111 8.79 9.58 -9.83
CA GLY A 111 9.38 10.03 -8.58
C GLY A 111 10.29 9.00 -7.93
N MET A 112 9.91 7.71 -7.96
CA MET A 112 10.73 6.61 -7.44
C MET A 112 12.02 6.43 -8.24
N GLN A 113 11.93 6.47 -9.57
CA GLN A 113 13.10 6.39 -10.46
C GLN A 113 14.06 7.56 -10.21
N ALA A 114 13.54 8.78 -10.12
CA ALA A 114 14.33 9.97 -9.79
C ALA A 114 14.92 9.94 -8.37
N GLY A 115 14.27 9.24 -7.44
CA GLY A 115 14.73 9.04 -6.07
C GLY A 115 15.66 7.82 -5.87
N ASN A 116 15.95 7.05 -6.95
CA ASN A 116 16.72 5.80 -6.92
C ASN A 116 16.14 4.76 -5.94
N VAL A 117 14.81 4.66 -5.85
CA VAL A 117 14.11 3.63 -5.08
C VAL A 117 13.46 2.67 -6.05
N ALA A 118 13.91 1.42 -6.06
CA ALA A 118 13.53 0.47 -7.08
C ALA A 118 12.34 -0.42 -6.72
N ARG A 119 12.12 -0.73 -5.44
CA ARG A 119 11.12 -1.73 -5.01
C ARG A 119 9.76 -1.08 -4.76
N LEU A 120 8.76 -1.50 -5.53
CA LEU A 120 7.37 -1.02 -5.45
C LEU A 120 6.40 -2.17 -5.19
N PHE A 121 5.51 -1.98 -4.22
CA PHE A 121 4.30 -2.77 -4.03
C PHE A 121 3.10 -1.87 -4.31
N LEU A 122 2.41 -2.12 -5.39
CA LEU A 122 1.19 -1.42 -5.75
C LEU A 122 0.00 -2.30 -5.41
N VAL A 123 -0.85 -1.83 -4.50
CA VAL A 123 -1.96 -2.62 -3.95
C VAL A 123 -3.27 -1.92 -4.27
N GLY A 124 -4.23 -2.65 -4.78
CA GLY A 124 -5.52 -2.10 -5.16
C GLY A 124 -6.55 -3.17 -5.52
N ASP A 125 -7.57 -2.77 -6.24
CA ASP A 125 -8.55 -3.66 -6.85
C ASP A 125 -8.14 -3.88 -8.32
N PHE A 126 -7.56 -5.03 -8.56
CA PHE A 126 -7.07 -5.45 -9.89
C PHE A 126 -7.68 -6.79 -10.32
N ALA A 127 -8.83 -7.17 -9.73
CA ALA A 127 -9.51 -8.44 -10.04
C ALA A 127 -9.82 -8.58 -11.54
N MET A 128 -10.12 -7.47 -12.21
CA MET A 128 -10.44 -7.44 -13.64
C MET A 128 -9.29 -7.84 -14.56
N LEU A 129 -8.05 -7.86 -14.06
CA LEU A 129 -6.90 -8.37 -14.82
C LEU A 129 -6.88 -9.91 -14.88
N ASP A 130 -7.56 -10.58 -13.95
CA ASP A 130 -7.66 -12.03 -13.86
C ASP A 130 -8.92 -12.58 -14.54
N GLU A 131 -9.88 -11.69 -14.90
CA GLU A 131 -11.20 -12.05 -15.45
C GLU A 131 -11.28 -11.76 -16.96
N GLU A 132 -11.77 -12.72 -17.75
CA GLU A 132 -11.95 -12.54 -19.21
C GLU A 132 -13.09 -11.56 -19.56
N GLN A 133 -14.07 -11.39 -18.65
CA GLN A 133 -15.21 -10.50 -18.85
C GLN A 133 -15.45 -9.66 -17.58
N ALA A 134 -15.01 -8.40 -17.61
CA ALA A 134 -15.37 -7.43 -16.58
C ALA A 134 -16.50 -6.52 -17.12
N ASP A 135 -17.46 -6.22 -16.27
CA ASP A 135 -18.60 -5.36 -16.62
C ASP A 135 -18.24 -3.87 -16.71
N ASP A 136 -17.05 -3.46 -16.22
CA ASP A 136 -16.59 -2.08 -16.21
C ASP A 136 -15.36 -1.89 -17.11
N ASP A 137 -15.61 -1.46 -18.34
CA ASP A 137 -14.57 -1.21 -19.35
C ASP A 137 -13.56 -0.11 -18.91
N LEU A 138 -14.02 0.91 -18.17
CA LEU A 138 -13.14 2.01 -17.72
C LEU A 138 -12.15 1.54 -16.65
N GLN A 139 -12.63 0.78 -15.68
CA GLN A 139 -11.79 0.23 -14.62
C GLN A 139 -10.77 -0.77 -15.18
N ARG A 140 -11.20 -1.62 -16.12
CA ARG A 140 -10.32 -2.56 -16.82
C ARG A 140 -9.22 -1.81 -17.57
N HIS A 141 -9.59 -0.82 -18.37
CA HIS A 141 -8.64 -0.05 -19.17
C HIS A 141 -7.60 0.65 -18.27
N ALA A 142 -8.03 1.26 -17.18
CA ALA A 142 -7.12 1.88 -16.22
C ALA A 142 -6.17 0.85 -15.56
N ALA A 143 -6.68 -0.34 -15.20
CA ALA A 143 -5.85 -1.40 -14.64
C ALA A 143 -4.80 -1.92 -15.65
N GLU A 144 -5.17 -2.04 -16.92
CA GLU A 144 -4.26 -2.40 -18.02
C GLU A 144 -3.19 -1.32 -18.24
N GLU A 145 -3.58 -0.03 -18.24
CA GLU A 145 -2.64 1.09 -18.34
C GLU A 145 -1.65 1.10 -17.17
N VAL A 146 -2.13 0.89 -15.95
CA VAL A 146 -1.26 0.76 -14.76
C VAL A 146 -0.28 -0.40 -14.92
N LEU A 147 -0.74 -1.56 -15.34
CA LEU A 147 0.12 -2.73 -15.55
C LEU A 147 1.15 -2.49 -16.64
N ASP A 148 0.76 -1.83 -17.73
CA ASP A 148 1.68 -1.50 -18.82
C ASP A 148 2.71 -0.43 -18.42
N ALA A 149 2.31 0.58 -17.64
CA ALA A 149 3.25 1.56 -17.06
C ALA A 149 4.29 0.87 -16.16
N LEU A 150 3.87 -0.08 -15.31
CA LEU A 150 4.77 -0.87 -14.47
C LEU A 150 5.74 -1.72 -15.30
N LYS A 151 5.25 -2.44 -16.31
CA LYS A 151 6.08 -3.28 -17.20
C LYS A 151 7.11 -2.46 -17.98
N ASN A 152 6.76 -1.23 -18.35
CA ASN A 152 7.66 -0.32 -19.08
C ASN A 152 8.62 0.44 -18.15
N SER A 153 8.45 0.34 -16.83
CA SER A 153 9.33 0.96 -15.86
C SER A 153 10.57 0.13 -15.57
N THR A 154 11.58 0.74 -14.93
CA THR A 154 12.76 0.03 -14.41
C THR A 154 12.59 -0.45 -12.98
N LEU A 155 11.39 -0.34 -12.42
CA LEU A 155 11.11 -0.71 -11.04
C LEU A 155 11.01 -2.23 -10.86
N GLN A 156 11.37 -2.67 -9.68
CA GLN A 156 11.09 -4.01 -9.18
C GLN A 156 9.69 -3.99 -8.53
N TRP A 157 8.67 -4.10 -9.35
CA TRP A 157 7.29 -3.97 -8.90
C TRP A 157 6.66 -5.31 -8.57
N THR A 158 5.69 -5.29 -7.69
CA THR A 158 4.68 -6.35 -7.49
C THR A 158 3.32 -5.67 -7.46
N LEU A 159 2.43 -6.08 -8.37
CA LEU A 159 1.05 -5.63 -8.42
C LEU A 159 0.19 -6.57 -7.59
N ILE A 160 -0.53 -6.06 -6.61
CA ILE A 160 -1.27 -6.88 -5.64
C ILE A 160 -2.76 -6.56 -5.71
N ASN A 161 -3.55 -7.56 -6.09
CA ASN A 161 -4.99 -7.50 -5.97
C ASN A 161 -5.41 -7.84 -4.54
N ALA A 162 -5.78 -6.82 -3.77
CA ALA A 162 -6.27 -6.94 -2.40
C ALA A 162 -7.28 -5.83 -2.10
N PRO A 163 -8.51 -5.90 -2.66
CA PRO A 163 -9.52 -4.85 -2.55
C PRO A 163 -10.21 -4.83 -1.18
N TYR A 164 -9.54 -5.29 -0.13
CA TYR A 164 -10.13 -5.44 1.18
C TYR A 164 -10.11 -4.14 1.97
N ALA A 165 -11.28 -3.72 2.40
CA ALA A 165 -11.46 -2.59 3.30
C ALA A 165 -12.40 -2.99 4.44
N ALA A 166 -12.12 -2.50 5.64
CA ALA A 166 -12.99 -2.64 6.81
C ALA A 166 -13.01 -1.29 7.55
N PRO A 167 -13.98 -0.42 7.23
CA PRO A 167 -14.10 0.88 7.88
C PRO A 167 -14.11 0.76 9.40
N GLY A 168 -13.45 1.69 10.08
CA GLY A 168 -13.35 1.71 11.55
C GLY A 168 -12.19 0.91 12.14
N LEU A 169 -11.44 0.13 11.36
CA LEU A 169 -10.25 -0.56 11.84
C LEU A 169 -9.01 0.33 11.66
N GLY A 170 -8.49 0.88 12.76
CA GLY A 170 -7.23 1.61 12.82
C GLY A 170 -6.09 0.75 13.37
N ILE A 171 -4.88 1.31 13.40
CA ILE A 171 -3.65 0.61 13.83
C ILE A 171 -3.74 0.03 15.25
N GLU A 172 -4.54 0.61 16.11
CA GLU A 172 -4.76 0.16 17.49
C GLU A 172 -5.34 -1.26 17.54
N HIS A 173 -6.26 -1.58 16.61
CA HIS A 173 -6.90 -2.89 16.53
C HIS A 173 -5.93 -4.00 16.12
N PHE A 174 -4.88 -3.66 15.38
CA PHE A 174 -3.86 -4.59 14.93
C PHE A 174 -2.66 -4.70 15.89
N SER A 175 -2.52 -3.74 16.80
CA SER A 175 -1.37 -3.65 17.72
C SER A 175 -1.64 -4.28 19.08
N GLN A 176 -2.90 -4.54 19.46
CA GLN A 176 -3.28 -5.06 20.77
C GLN A 176 -3.80 -6.49 20.67
N VAL A 177 -3.36 -7.34 21.58
CA VAL A 177 -3.94 -8.66 21.76
C VAL A 177 -5.31 -8.47 22.42
N SER A 178 -6.34 -8.58 21.61
CA SER A 178 -7.77 -8.70 21.92
C SER A 178 -8.34 -7.85 23.05
N THR A 179 -9.06 -6.86 22.70
CA THR A 179 -10.24 -6.42 23.43
C THR A 179 -11.47 -6.73 22.59
N SER A 180 -12.57 -7.10 23.21
CA SER A 180 -13.84 -7.54 22.63
C SER A 180 -14.19 -6.81 21.32
N LEU A 181 -13.81 -7.41 20.20
CA LEU A 181 -14.23 -6.98 18.87
C LEU A 181 -15.66 -7.46 18.65
N GLU A 182 -16.48 -6.65 18.01
CA GLU A 182 -17.77 -7.10 17.49
C GLU A 182 -17.56 -8.28 16.54
N SER A 183 -18.40 -9.29 16.58
CA SER A 183 -18.19 -10.56 15.88
C SER A 183 -17.96 -10.42 14.35
N GLY A 184 -18.50 -9.36 13.71
CA GLY A 184 -18.26 -9.07 12.30
C GLY A 184 -16.90 -8.42 11.98
N MET A 185 -16.27 -7.77 12.96
CA MET A 185 -14.97 -7.12 12.78
C MET A 185 -13.80 -8.11 12.89
N ALA A 186 -13.99 -9.21 13.62
CA ALA A 186 -12.94 -10.20 13.85
C ALA A 186 -12.46 -10.86 12.54
N GLU A 187 -13.39 -11.26 11.67
CA GLU A 187 -13.06 -11.86 10.36
C GLU A 187 -12.32 -10.89 9.44
N SER A 188 -12.80 -9.64 9.37
CA SER A 188 -12.16 -8.59 8.57
C SER A 188 -10.75 -8.28 9.08
N LEU A 189 -10.56 -8.22 10.39
CA LEU A 189 -9.26 -7.99 11.02
C LEU A 189 -8.29 -9.14 10.71
N GLU A 190 -8.74 -10.39 10.80
CA GLU A 190 -7.91 -11.55 10.48
C GLU A 190 -7.53 -11.58 9.00
N ARG A 191 -8.46 -11.25 8.08
CA ARG A 191 -8.19 -11.17 6.65
C ARG A 191 -7.14 -10.11 6.34
N LEU A 192 -7.30 -8.90 6.88
CA LEU A 192 -6.35 -7.80 6.69
C LEU A 192 -4.97 -8.13 7.28
N ASN A 193 -4.92 -8.79 8.43
CA ASN A 193 -3.67 -9.27 9.01
C ASN A 193 -2.96 -10.28 8.09
N ARG A 194 -3.68 -11.23 7.51
CA ARG A 194 -3.09 -12.20 6.57
C ARG A 194 -2.49 -11.53 5.33
N VAL A 195 -3.20 -10.56 4.75
CA VAL A 195 -2.69 -9.77 3.63
C VAL A 195 -1.45 -8.98 4.02
N ALA A 196 -1.49 -8.30 5.18
CA ALA A 196 -0.36 -7.52 5.69
C ALA A 196 0.89 -8.38 5.93
N VAL A 197 0.72 -9.58 6.51
CA VAL A 197 1.79 -10.57 6.69
C VAL A 197 2.36 -11.00 5.34
N GLY A 198 1.52 -11.32 4.36
CA GLY A 198 1.95 -11.71 3.02
C GLY A 198 2.78 -10.63 2.32
N ILE A 199 2.33 -9.37 2.36
CA ILE A 199 3.08 -8.23 1.79
C ILE A 199 4.41 -8.03 2.54
N ALA A 200 4.40 -8.14 3.87
CA ALA A 200 5.62 -8.01 4.68
C ALA A 200 6.62 -9.17 4.44
N ASP A 201 6.14 -10.37 4.16
CA ASP A 201 6.99 -11.49 3.74
C ASP A 201 7.58 -11.25 2.36
N GLU A 202 6.79 -10.76 1.41
CA GLU A 202 7.22 -10.47 0.06
C GLU A 202 8.27 -9.34 0.02
N LEU A 203 8.19 -8.34 0.90
CA LEU A 203 9.22 -7.31 1.08
C LEU A 203 10.62 -7.90 1.37
N ARG A 204 10.67 -9.04 2.05
CA ARG A 204 11.90 -9.72 2.41
C ARG A 204 12.33 -10.75 1.37
N LEU A 205 11.37 -11.49 0.83
CA LEU A 205 11.63 -12.66 0.00
C LEU A 205 11.76 -12.32 -1.48
N ASN A 206 11.10 -11.25 -1.95
CA ASN A 206 11.11 -10.80 -3.35
C ASN A 206 10.79 -11.93 -4.36
N LEU A 207 9.78 -12.74 -4.06
CA LEU A 207 9.43 -13.91 -4.87
C LEU A 207 8.64 -13.53 -6.13
N HIS A 208 7.87 -12.43 -6.07
CA HIS A 208 6.92 -12.01 -7.12
C HIS A 208 7.29 -10.67 -7.75
N VAL A 209 8.59 -10.46 -8.04
CA VAL A 209 9.06 -9.25 -8.73
C VAL A 209 8.67 -9.32 -10.21
N GLY A 210 7.97 -8.28 -10.69
CA GLY A 210 7.46 -8.21 -12.05
C GLY A 210 6.18 -9.03 -12.26
N GLU A 211 5.46 -9.34 -11.19
CA GLU A 211 4.28 -10.19 -11.22
C GLU A 211 3.04 -9.49 -10.64
N HIS A 212 1.86 -9.90 -11.14
CA HIS A 212 0.56 -9.64 -10.56
C HIS A 212 0.18 -10.81 -9.65
N VAL A 213 -0.23 -10.52 -8.42
CA VAL A 213 -0.61 -11.51 -7.40
C VAL A 213 -1.96 -11.15 -6.80
N SER A 214 -2.83 -12.12 -6.65
CA SER A 214 -4.15 -11.97 -6.02
C SER A 214 -4.17 -12.68 -4.67
N PHE A 215 -4.56 -11.95 -3.61
CA PHE A 215 -4.91 -12.54 -2.33
C PHE A 215 -6.36 -13.04 -2.39
N VAL A 216 -6.54 -14.29 -2.78
CA VAL A 216 -7.86 -14.92 -2.83
C VAL A 216 -8.15 -15.56 -1.47
N ALA A 217 -9.34 -15.32 -0.92
CA ALA A 217 -9.80 -16.10 0.22
C ALA A 217 -9.89 -17.58 -0.22
N ALA A 218 -9.20 -18.47 0.49
CA ALA A 218 -9.35 -19.89 0.26
C ALA A 218 -10.84 -20.23 0.43
N THR A 219 -11.50 -20.57 -0.65
CA THR A 219 -12.86 -21.12 -0.57
C THR A 219 -12.71 -22.46 0.13
N GLU A 220 -13.24 -22.58 1.35
CA GLU A 220 -13.39 -23.88 1.99
C GLU A 220 -14.20 -24.78 1.04
N ARG A 221 -13.57 -25.86 0.60
CA ARG A 221 -14.23 -26.93 -0.18
C ARG A 221 -14.85 -27.94 0.75
#